data_650ec301bc9c7e7ca1de44066591c206
#
_entry.id   650ec301bc9c7e7ca1de44066591c206
#
_cell.length_a   1.000
_cell.length_b   1.000
_cell.length_c   1.000
_cell.angle_alpha   90.00
_cell.angle_beta   90.00
_cell.angle_gamma   90.00
#
_symmetry.space_group_name_H-M   'P 1'
#
loop_
_entity.id
_entity.type
_entity.pdbx_description
1 polymer ?
#
loop_
_entity_poly.entity_id
_entity_poly.type
_entity_poly.pdbx_seq_one_letter_code
_entity_poly.pdbx_strand_id
1 'polypeptide(L)'
;ALVGGSAGDRPPQYVAPEVLVNVSHKMDLMTAETFGPVVGVMPVASDEEAVALINDSAFGLTASLWTPDLERAQRLAAQLEVGTVFMNRCDYLDPELAWVGVRDSGRGCTLSRFGFDGFTRLKSLHLRHAIP
;
A
#
# COMPACT_ATOMS: atom_id res chain seq x y z
N ALA A 1 -5.22 12.94 -20.76
CA ALA A 1 -6.09 12.66 -19.62
C ALA A 1 -7.35 11.94 -20.09
N LEU A 2 -7.88 11.02 -19.28
CA LEU A 2 -9.22 10.45 -19.48
C LEU A 2 -10.29 11.32 -18.81
N VAL A 3 -9.96 11.79 -17.65
CA VAL A 3 -10.74 12.74 -16.88
C VAL A 3 -9.80 13.85 -16.50
N GLY A 4 -10.23 15.06 -16.68
CA GLY A 4 -9.45 16.23 -16.33
C GLY A 4 -10.19 17.45 -16.82
N GLY A 5 -10.04 18.51 -16.12
CA GLY A 5 -10.68 19.74 -16.45
C GLY A 5 -9.98 20.92 -15.79
N SER A 6 -10.19 22.09 -16.36
CA SER A 6 -9.72 23.30 -15.70
C SER A 6 -10.47 23.47 -14.37
N ALA A 7 -9.79 24.02 -13.38
CA ALA A 7 -10.44 24.42 -12.14
C ALA A 7 -11.55 25.49 -12.36
N GLY A 8 -11.71 25.95 -13.57
CA GLY A 8 -12.64 27.04 -13.95
C GLY A 8 -12.24 28.34 -13.24
N ASP A 9 -13.24 29.08 -12.77
CA ASP A 9 -13.05 30.34 -12.03
C ASP A 9 -12.69 30.14 -10.55
N ARG A 10 -12.22 28.93 -10.18
CA ARG A 10 -11.80 28.61 -8.78
C ARG A 10 -10.46 29.27 -8.47
N PRO A 11 -10.21 29.57 -7.19
CA PRO A 11 -8.92 30.09 -6.76
C PRO A 11 -7.75 29.16 -7.20
N PRO A 12 -6.54 29.72 -7.43
CA PRO A 12 -5.42 28.99 -8.05
C PRO A 12 -4.89 27.79 -7.22
N GLN A 13 -5.28 27.69 -5.95
CA GLN A 13 -4.96 26.54 -5.11
C GLN A 13 -5.84 25.31 -5.36
N TYR A 14 -6.88 25.43 -6.17
CA TYR A 14 -7.73 24.30 -6.53
C TYR A 14 -7.20 23.60 -7.77
N VAL A 15 -7.01 22.29 -7.65
CA VAL A 15 -6.64 21.40 -8.75
C VAL A 15 -7.83 20.49 -9.04
N ALA A 16 -8.22 20.41 -10.31
CA ALA A 16 -9.25 19.46 -10.73
C ALA A 16 -8.70 18.02 -10.66
N PRO A 17 -9.53 17.03 -10.28
CA PRO A 17 -9.12 15.64 -10.36
C PRO A 17 -8.75 15.23 -11.79
N GLU A 18 -7.64 14.50 -11.94
CA GLU A 18 -7.16 14.05 -13.24
C GLU A 18 -6.83 12.56 -13.25
N VAL A 19 -7.22 11.87 -14.31
CA VAL A 19 -6.81 10.52 -14.64
C VAL A 19 -5.95 10.54 -15.89
N LEU A 20 -4.67 10.27 -15.74
CA LEU A 20 -3.70 10.28 -16.83
C LEU A 20 -3.50 8.85 -17.34
N VAL A 21 -3.58 8.67 -18.66
CA VAL A 21 -3.32 7.38 -19.33
C VAL A 21 -2.08 7.50 -20.20
N ASN A 22 -1.57 6.36 -20.64
CA ASN A 22 -0.33 6.25 -21.41
C ASN A 22 0.87 6.83 -20.63
N VAL A 23 0.82 6.72 -19.31
CA VAL A 23 1.95 7.04 -18.44
C VAL A 23 2.98 5.90 -18.50
N SER A 24 4.20 6.20 -18.13
CA SER A 24 5.25 5.19 -17.99
C SER A 24 5.81 5.21 -16.57
N HIS A 25 6.33 4.09 -16.14
CA HIS A 25 6.94 3.93 -14.80
C HIS A 25 8.11 4.91 -14.53
N LYS A 26 8.67 5.53 -15.58
CA LYS A 26 9.74 6.52 -15.46
C LYS A 26 9.26 7.92 -15.10
N MET A 27 7.95 8.15 -15.07
CA MET A 27 7.38 9.45 -14.71
C MET A 27 7.25 9.57 -13.19
N ASP A 28 7.58 10.73 -12.65
CA ASP A 28 7.46 11.03 -11.21
C ASP A 28 6.07 10.72 -10.65
N LEU A 29 5.02 10.92 -11.44
CA LEU A 29 3.65 10.56 -11.08
C LEU A 29 3.50 9.09 -10.66
N MET A 30 4.33 8.18 -11.21
CA MET A 30 4.26 6.74 -10.93
C MET A 30 5.19 6.29 -9.82
N THR A 31 6.19 7.09 -9.47
CA THR A 31 7.27 6.69 -8.55
C THR A 31 7.40 7.60 -7.32
N ALA A 32 6.92 8.84 -7.42
CA ALA A 32 6.91 9.77 -6.29
C ALA A 32 5.54 9.82 -5.62
N GLU A 33 5.52 10.05 -4.31
CA GLU A 33 4.28 10.22 -3.56
C GLU A 33 3.58 11.53 -3.95
N THR A 34 2.31 11.44 -4.36
CA THR A 34 1.50 12.58 -4.75
C THR A 34 0.27 12.70 -3.85
N PHE A 35 0.19 13.77 -3.06
CA PHE A 35 -0.99 14.10 -2.24
C PHE A 35 -2.05 14.92 -3.00
N GLY A 36 -1.99 14.93 -4.32
CA GLY A 36 -2.93 15.65 -5.18
C GLY A 36 -3.98 14.72 -5.80
N PRO A 37 -5.04 15.25 -6.38
CA PRO A 37 -6.11 14.48 -6.99
C PRO A 37 -5.73 14.03 -8.41
N VAL A 38 -4.60 13.36 -8.56
CA VAL A 38 -4.07 12.89 -9.85
C VAL A 38 -3.71 11.41 -9.72
N VAL A 39 -4.09 10.61 -10.71
CA VAL A 39 -3.74 9.18 -10.79
C VAL A 39 -3.29 8.82 -12.20
N GLY A 40 -2.21 8.04 -12.28
CA GLY A 40 -1.70 7.46 -13.52
C GLY A 40 -2.26 6.06 -13.75
N VAL A 41 -2.61 5.76 -15.00
CA VAL A 41 -3.04 4.42 -15.43
C VAL A 41 -2.10 3.95 -16.55
N MET A 42 -1.41 2.85 -16.29
CA MET A 42 -0.46 2.24 -17.21
C MET A 42 -0.88 0.81 -17.53
N PRO A 43 -1.07 0.44 -18.81
CA PRO A 43 -1.31 -0.95 -19.18
C PRO A 43 -0.03 -1.77 -18.99
N VAL A 44 -0.22 -3.03 -18.64
CA VAL A 44 0.84 -4.04 -18.53
C VAL A 44 0.49 -5.26 -19.37
N ALA A 45 1.49 -6.00 -19.81
CA ALA A 45 1.30 -7.17 -20.67
C ALA A 45 1.00 -8.46 -19.87
N SER A 46 1.39 -8.50 -18.59
CA SER A 46 1.22 -9.69 -17.75
C SER A 46 1.12 -9.35 -16.26
N ASP A 47 0.72 -10.33 -15.46
CA ASP A 47 0.72 -10.25 -14.00
C ASP A 47 2.14 -10.08 -13.44
N GLU A 48 3.12 -10.75 -14.03
CA GLU A 48 4.52 -10.69 -13.62
C GLU A 48 5.09 -9.29 -13.84
N GLU A 49 4.74 -8.65 -14.95
CA GLU A 49 5.12 -7.26 -15.21
C GLU A 49 4.47 -6.32 -14.19
N ALA A 50 3.18 -6.52 -13.88
CA ALA A 50 2.48 -5.73 -12.88
C ALA A 50 3.15 -5.85 -11.50
N VAL A 51 3.47 -7.07 -11.06
CA VAL A 51 4.16 -7.32 -9.79
C VAL A 51 5.54 -6.66 -9.76
N ALA A 52 6.30 -6.79 -10.85
CA ALA A 52 7.64 -6.19 -10.94
C ALA A 52 7.58 -4.67 -10.81
N LEU A 53 6.64 -4.02 -11.50
CA LEU A 53 6.47 -2.56 -11.46
C LEU A 53 5.95 -2.06 -10.10
N ILE A 54 5.03 -2.79 -9.47
CA ILE A 54 4.54 -2.46 -8.12
C ILE A 54 5.68 -2.56 -7.10
N ASN A 55 6.52 -3.58 -7.23
CA ASN A 55 7.64 -3.77 -6.32
C ASN A 55 8.83 -2.83 -6.61
N ASP A 56 8.91 -2.23 -7.79
CA ASP A 56 9.90 -1.19 -8.14
C ASP A 56 9.45 0.18 -7.64
N SER A 57 9.38 0.33 -6.32
CA SER A 57 8.95 1.53 -5.62
C SER A 57 9.72 1.70 -4.31
N ALA A 58 9.97 2.94 -3.91
CA ALA A 58 10.47 3.27 -2.57
C ALA A 58 9.40 3.04 -1.49
N PHE A 59 8.14 2.90 -1.88
CA PHE A 59 6.99 2.76 -0.98
C PHE A 59 6.38 1.36 -1.05
N GLY A 60 5.65 1.00 0.00
CA GLY A 60 4.92 -0.26 0.05
C GLY A 60 3.93 -0.27 1.22
N LEU A 61 2.90 0.58 1.18
CA LEU A 61 1.88 0.61 2.22
C LEU A 61 0.74 -0.32 1.87
N THR A 62 0.05 -0.07 0.76
CA THR A 62 -1.10 -0.86 0.33
C THR A 62 -1.06 -1.16 -1.16
N ALA A 63 -1.68 -2.28 -1.53
CA ALA A 63 -2.04 -2.60 -2.90
C ALA A 63 -3.48 -3.11 -2.97
N SER A 64 -4.12 -2.95 -4.11
CA SER A 64 -5.47 -3.46 -4.35
C SER A 64 -5.52 -4.24 -5.66
N LEU A 65 -6.00 -5.49 -5.58
CA LEU A 65 -6.18 -6.38 -6.71
C LEU A 65 -7.67 -6.48 -7.04
N TRP A 66 -8.03 -6.15 -8.26
CA TRP A 66 -9.41 -6.18 -8.73
C TRP A 66 -9.60 -7.36 -9.71
N THR A 67 -10.13 -8.45 -9.21
CA THR A 67 -10.32 -9.68 -9.96
C THR A 67 -11.42 -10.55 -9.31
N PRO A 68 -12.19 -11.32 -10.07
CA PRO A 68 -13.08 -12.34 -9.51
C PRO A 68 -12.35 -13.64 -9.11
N ASP A 69 -11.09 -13.80 -9.51
CA ASP A 69 -10.30 -15.01 -9.30
C ASP A 69 -9.51 -14.91 -7.99
N LEU A 70 -9.98 -15.61 -6.95
CA LEU A 70 -9.37 -15.63 -5.64
C LEU A 70 -7.98 -16.28 -5.64
N GLU A 71 -7.79 -17.36 -6.39
CA GLU A 71 -6.49 -18.05 -6.44
C GLU A 71 -5.42 -17.15 -7.09
N ARG A 72 -5.81 -16.46 -8.16
CA ARG A 72 -4.96 -15.45 -8.81
C ARG A 72 -4.61 -14.32 -7.84
N ALA A 73 -5.62 -13.78 -7.13
CA ALA A 73 -5.38 -12.72 -6.15
C ALA A 73 -4.40 -13.15 -5.05
N GLN A 74 -4.57 -14.35 -4.47
CA GLN A 74 -3.68 -14.89 -3.45
C GLN A 74 -2.25 -15.09 -3.96
N ARG A 75 -2.11 -15.65 -5.17
CA ARG A 75 -0.80 -15.86 -5.81
C ARG A 75 -0.06 -14.54 -6.06
N LEU A 76 -0.77 -13.52 -6.53
CA LEU A 76 -0.18 -12.21 -6.77
C LEU A 76 0.13 -11.49 -5.44
N ALA A 77 -0.80 -11.51 -4.49
CA ALA A 77 -0.60 -10.89 -3.18
C ALA A 77 0.65 -11.40 -2.47
N ALA A 78 0.97 -12.70 -2.59
CA ALA A 78 2.16 -13.30 -2.00
C ALA A 78 3.48 -12.77 -2.60
N GLN A 79 3.45 -12.14 -3.76
CA GLN A 79 4.60 -11.58 -4.46
C GLN A 79 4.76 -10.07 -4.28
N LEU A 80 3.73 -9.40 -3.76
CA LEU A 80 3.74 -7.95 -3.57
C LEU A 80 4.43 -7.57 -2.26
N GLU A 81 5.42 -6.71 -2.36
CA GLU A 81 6.18 -6.19 -1.21
C GLU A 81 5.50 -4.95 -0.62
N VAL A 82 4.31 -5.15 -0.07
CA VAL A 82 3.50 -4.11 0.58
C VAL A 82 2.98 -4.59 1.93
N GLY A 83 2.59 -3.66 2.78
CA GLY A 83 2.08 -3.98 4.12
C GLY A 83 0.69 -4.62 4.10
N THR A 84 -0.20 -4.18 3.21
CA THR A 84 -1.56 -4.71 3.11
C THR A 84 -1.97 -4.87 1.65
N VAL A 85 -2.54 -6.02 1.32
CA VAL A 85 -3.16 -6.27 0.01
C VAL A 85 -4.66 -6.43 0.18
N PHE A 86 -5.41 -5.65 -0.57
CA PHE A 86 -6.86 -5.75 -0.65
C PHE A 86 -7.27 -6.50 -1.93
N MET A 87 -8.40 -7.17 -1.86
CA MET A 87 -9.06 -7.72 -3.05
C MET A 87 -10.43 -7.08 -3.23
N ASN A 88 -10.68 -6.51 -4.42
CA ASN A 88 -11.94 -5.86 -4.82
C ASN A 88 -12.42 -4.75 -3.87
N ARG A 89 -11.48 -4.11 -3.21
CA ARG A 89 -11.68 -2.94 -2.33
C ARG A 89 -10.35 -2.20 -2.15
N CYS A 90 -10.39 -1.05 -1.54
CA CYS A 90 -9.22 -0.27 -1.12
C CYS A 90 -9.50 0.41 0.23
N ASP A 91 -8.42 0.81 0.90
CA ASP A 91 -8.41 1.68 2.09
C ASP A 91 -9.43 1.31 3.19
N TYR A 92 -9.41 0.07 3.62
CA TYR A 92 -10.21 -0.38 4.74
C TYR A 92 -9.30 -0.84 5.89
N LEU A 93 -9.38 -0.14 6.99
CA LEU A 93 -8.68 -0.52 8.22
C LEU A 93 -9.50 -1.57 8.97
N ASP A 94 -8.93 -2.74 9.16
CA ASP A 94 -9.50 -3.81 9.98
C ASP A 94 -8.69 -3.90 11.28
N PRO A 95 -9.32 -3.67 12.45
CA PRO A 95 -8.61 -3.73 13.73
C PRO A 95 -7.99 -5.08 14.06
N GLU A 96 -8.46 -6.17 13.45
CA GLU A 96 -7.93 -7.51 13.65
C GLU A 96 -6.70 -7.81 12.79
N LEU A 97 -6.48 -7.02 11.73
CA LEU A 97 -5.35 -7.18 10.84
C LEU A 97 -4.22 -6.20 11.15
N ALA A 98 -3.00 -6.66 11.00
CA ALA A 98 -1.83 -5.82 11.18
C ALA A 98 -1.79 -4.70 10.14
N TRP A 99 -1.66 -3.46 10.59
CA TRP A 99 -1.40 -2.32 9.71
C TRP A 99 0.09 -1.99 9.74
N VAL A 100 0.73 -2.23 8.64
CA VAL A 100 2.19 -2.11 8.50
C VAL A 100 2.53 -1.58 7.11
N GLY A 101 3.62 -0.85 7.01
CA GLY A 101 4.23 -0.46 5.74
C GLY A 101 5.62 -1.10 5.61
N VAL A 102 6.13 -1.12 4.39
CA VAL A 102 7.51 -1.54 4.10
C VAL A 102 8.26 -0.39 3.43
N ARG A 103 9.59 -0.47 3.42
CA ARG A 103 10.47 0.55 2.83
C ARG A 103 10.17 1.94 3.42
N ASP A 104 10.05 2.98 2.61
CA ASP A 104 9.83 4.36 3.05
C ASP A 104 8.39 4.64 3.50
N SER A 105 7.46 3.69 3.30
CA SER A 105 6.09 3.79 3.84
C SER A 105 6.02 3.67 5.36
N GLY A 106 7.09 3.26 6.02
CA GLY A 106 7.21 3.30 7.45
C GLY A 106 7.67 1.99 8.10
N ARG A 107 7.81 2.03 9.41
CA ARG A 107 8.28 0.91 10.23
C ARG A 107 7.34 0.67 11.40
N GLY A 108 7.37 -0.56 11.90
CA GLY A 108 6.52 -0.96 13.00
C GLY A 108 5.16 -1.46 12.53
N CYS A 109 4.31 -1.76 13.49
CA CYS A 109 3.00 -2.33 13.26
C CYS A 109 1.99 -1.70 14.21
N THR A 110 0.82 -1.37 13.70
CA THR A 110 -0.35 -1.00 14.50
C THR A 110 -1.48 -1.97 14.19
N LEU A 111 -2.54 -1.92 14.97
CA LEU A 111 -3.67 -2.83 14.91
C LEU A 111 -3.28 -4.29 15.18
N SER A 112 -4.25 -5.20 15.19
CA SER A 112 -4.10 -6.60 15.59
C SER A 112 -3.39 -6.77 16.95
N ARG A 113 -3.09 -8.01 17.31
CA ARG A 113 -2.27 -8.32 18.49
C ARG A 113 -0.85 -7.77 18.41
N PHE A 114 -0.30 -7.64 17.21
CA PHE A 114 1.06 -7.16 16.99
C PHE A 114 1.24 -5.67 17.31
N GLY A 115 0.16 -4.89 17.25
CA GLY A 115 0.19 -3.48 17.62
C GLY A 115 0.59 -3.24 19.07
N PHE A 116 0.36 -4.21 19.96
CA PHE A 116 0.75 -4.10 21.38
C PHE A 116 2.27 -4.23 21.60
N ASP A 117 2.98 -4.86 20.68
CA ASP A 117 4.42 -5.09 20.82
C ASP A 117 5.21 -3.78 20.93
N GLY A 118 4.72 -2.71 20.27
CA GLY A 118 5.30 -1.37 20.35
C GLY A 118 5.15 -0.70 21.73
N PHE A 119 4.22 -1.15 22.56
CA PHE A 119 3.89 -0.56 23.87
C PHE A 119 4.30 -1.45 25.04
N THR A 120 4.86 -2.62 24.79
CA THR A 120 5.22 -3.61 25.81
C THR A 120 6.69 -3.99 25.72
N ARG A 121 7.21 -4.54 26.80
CA ARG A 121 8.54 -5.16 26.84
C ARG A 121 8.43 -6.60 27.32
N LEU A 122 9.07 -7.48 26.61
CA LEU A 122 9.21 -8.87 27.07
C LEU A 122 10.10 -8.90 28.33
N LYS A 123 9.67 -9.67 29.34
CA LYS A 123 10.43 -9.92 30.56
C LYS A 123 10.38 -11.41 30.86
N SER A 124 11.54 -12.03 30.93
CA SER A 124 11.66 -13.41 31.37
C SER A 124 11.77 -13.48 32.88
N LEU A 125 11.04 -14.40 33.49
CA LEU A 125 11.14 -14.72 34.90
C LEU A 125 11.52 -16.22 35.01
N HIS A 126 12.68 -16.48 35.60
CA HIS A 126 13.12 -17.80 35.90
C HIS A 126 13.25 -17.92 37.41
N LEU A 127 12.17 -18.33 38.06
CA LEU A 127 12.06 -18.40 39.51
C LEU A 127 12.30 -19.83 39.96
N ARG A 128 13.20 -20.01 40.92
CA ARG A 128 13.46 -21.29 41.58
C ARG A 128 12.95 -21.23 43.01
N HIS A 129 11.99 -22.08 43.32
CA HIS A 129 11.35 -22.10 44.64
C HIS A 129 12.24 -22.67 45.74
N ALA A 130 13.09 -23.65 45.43
CA ALA A 130 14.00 -24.30 46.39
C ALA A 130 15.44 -24.27 45.89
N ILE A 131 16.38 -24.07 46.82
CA ILE A 131 17.81 -24.28 46.62
C ILE A 131 18.09 -25.73 47.01
N PRO A 132 18.75 -26.54 46.14
CA PRO A 132 19.10 -27.90 46.50
C PRO A 132 20.08 -27.96 47.66
#